data_4e191c05bb6ff32982a716084077c06e
#
_entry.id   4e191c05bb6ff32982a716084077c06e
#
_cell.length_a   1.000
_cell.length_b   1.000
_cell.length_c   1.000
_cell.angle_alpha   90.00
_cell.angle_beta   90.00
_cell.angle_gamma   90.00
#
_symmetry.space_group_name_H-M   'P 1'
#
loop_
_entity.id
_entity.type
_entity.pdbx_description
1 polymer ?
#
loop_
_entity_poly.entity_id
_entity_poly.type
_entity_poly.pdbx_seq_one_letter_code
_entity_poly.pdbx_strand_id
1 'polypeptide(L)'
;MGALRVAMLAPISWRVPPRHYGPWEQFVSLLTEGLVDRGVDVTLFATADSQTRARLVGTAPTGYSEDPRLDAKVWETLHIGAVFERAGEFDLIHNSADFPPLAYSRLVDTPVVTTIHGFSSERIVPVYERYDGHVHYVAISDADRHPKLHYAATIHHGIDMSAFELGDGSGGYLLFFGRIHPDKGAVEAIDLAERTGLPLVLAGIVQDERYYDELVAPRVDGDRVRYLGAVGPERRADLLGRARALVHLVNFDEPFGFSVVEAMACGTPVVARPRGSLPELVRSGENGFLVSSLDEAAAAVDAAPTLDRARVRASVERRFAADRMVEDYLALYRRLTPASPG
;
A
#
# COMPACT_ATOMS: atom_id res chain seq x y z
N MET A 1 -17.26 8.24 -29.04
CA MET A 1 -16.44 7.13 -28.53
C MET A 1 -17.15 6.61 -27.29
N GLY A 2 -17.34 5.29 -27.16
CA GLY A 2 -17.89 4.69 -25.92
C GLY A 2 -16.98 4.92 -24.72
N ALA A 3 -17.50 4.75 -23.51
CA ALA A 3 -16.68 4.76 -22.31
C ALA A 3 -15.71 3.57 -22.35
N LEU A 4 -14.49 3.77 -21.86
CA LEU A 4 -13.49 2.70 -21.69
C LEU A 4 -14.04 1.67 -20.68
N ARG A 5 -14.08 0.38 -21.05
CA ARG A 5 -14.60 -0.71 -20.22
C ARG A 5 -13.42 -1.45 -19.57
N VAL A 6 -13.34 -1.41 -18.25
CA VAL A 6 -12.24 -2.00 -17.48
C VAL A 6 -12.77 -3.09 -16.55
N ALA A 7 -12.19 -4.30 -16.65
CA ALA A 7 -12.33 -5.30 -15.61
C ALA A 7 -11.25 -5.06 -14.54
N MET A 8 -11.65 -4.74 -13.32
CA MET A 8 -10.75 -4.57 -12.17
C MET A 8 -10.77 -5.85 -11.34
N LEU A 9 -9.69 -6.64 -11.40
CA LEU A 9 -9.53 -7.89 -10.64
C LEU A 9 -8.82 -7.59 -9.33
N ALA A 10 -9.57 -7.55 -8.24
CA ALA A 10 -9.06 -7.38 -6.89
C ALA A 10 -8.54 -8.71 -6.31
N PRO A 11 -7.64 -8.70 -5.31
CA PRO A 11 -7.50 -9.86 -4.44
C PRO A 11 -8.78 -10.08 -3.63
N ILE A 12 -8.96 -11.29 -3.12
CA ILE A 12 -10.11 -11.66 -2.29
C ILE A 12 -9.69 -12.16 -0.90
N SER A 13 -8.53 -11.70 -0.42
CA SER A 13 -8.14 -11.90 0.98
C SER A 13 -9.07 -11.15 1.91
N TRP A 14 -9.45 -9.95 1.52
CA TRP A 14 -10.36 -9.05 2.23
C TRP A 14 -11.38 -8.49 1.25
N ARG A 15 -12.49 -7.93 1.77
CA ARG A 15 -13.43 -7.19 0.91
C ARG A 15 -12.81 -5.87 0.41
N VAL A 16 -13.40 -5.27 -0.63
CA VAL A 16 -13.05 -3.94 -1.17
C VAL A 16 -14.15 -2.92 -0.82
N PRO A 17 -13.86 -1.77 -0.15
CA PRO A 17 -12.64 -1.50 0.61
C PRO A 17 -12.52 -2.39 1.86
N PRO A 18 -11.31 -2.63 2.38
CA PRO A 18 -11.12 -3.48 3.55
C PRO A 18 -11.65 -2.79 4.82
N ARG A 19 -12.11 -3.58 5.81
CA ARG A 19 -12.61 -3.04 7.09
C ARG A 19 -11.49 -2.50 7.97
N HIS A 20 -10.35 -3.19 7.98
CA HIS A 20 -9.24 -2.86 8.90
C HIS A 20 -7.90 -2.90 8.20
N TYR A 21 -7.53 -4.02 7.62
CA TYR A 21 -6.27 -4.27 6.95
C TYR A 21 -6.53 -4.86 5.55
N GLY A 22 -5.75 -4.45 4.56
CA GLY A 22 -5.85 -4.87 3.16
C GLY A 22 -5.33 -3.77 2.25
N PRO A 23 -4.00 -3.56 2.20
CA PRO A 23 -3.42 -2.45 1.43
C PRO A 23 -3.69 -2.57 -0.07
N TRP A 24 -3.76 -3.78 -0.61
CA TRP A 24 -4.04 -4.01 -2.02
C TRP A 24 -5.52 -3.76 -2.34
N GLU A 25 -6.42 -4.22 -1.47
CA GLU A 25 -7.85 -3.97 -1.60
C GLU A 25 -8.19 -2.48 -1.43
N GLN A 26 -7.45 -1.77 -0.57
CA GLN A 26 -7.56 -0.32 -0.44
C GLN A 26 -7.13 0.40 -1.71
N PHE A 27 -5.99 -0.01 -2.31
CA PHE A 27 -5.54 0.49 -3.60
C PHE A 27 -6.61 0.27 -4.69
N VAL A 28 -7.14 -0.97 -4.79
CA VAL A 28 -8.18 -1.30 -5.77
C VAL A 28 -9.42 -0.44 -5.58
N SER A 29 -9.84 -0.22 -4.33
CA SER A 29 -10.98 0.66 -4.02
C SER A 29 -10.74 2.07 -4.53
N LEU A 30 -9.62 2.70 -4.17
CA LEU A 30 -9.29 4.07 -4.59
C LEU A 30 -9.20 4.20 -6.11
N LEU A 31 -8.57 3.24 -6.77
CA LEU A 31 -8.44 3.26 -8.22
C LEU A 31 -9.80 3.05 -8.90
N THR A 32 -10.61 2.10 -8.44
CA THR A 32 -11.95 1.81 -8.98
C THR A 32 -12.84 3.04 -8.90
N GLU A 33 -12.98 3.61 -7.69
CA GLU A 33 -13.85 4.76 -7.45
C GLU A 33 -13.40 5.99 -8.24
N GLY A 34 -12.10 6.23 -8.28
CA GLY A 34 -11.53 7.35 -9.04
C GLY A 34 -11.68 7.20 -10.56
N LEU A 35 -11.65 5.99 -11.09
CA LEU A 35 -11.94 5.71 -12.52
C LEU A 35 -13.42 5.92 -12.84
N VAL A 36 -14.34 5.48 -11.96
CA VAL A 36 -15.78 5.71 -12.08
C VAL A 36 -16.08 7.21 -12.10
N ASP A 37 -15.45 8.01 -11.23
CA ASP A 37 -15.60 9.47 -11.22
C ASP A 37 -15.17 10.15 -12.54
N ARG A 38 -14.29 9.49 -13.29
CA ARG A 38 -13.79 9.96 -14.61
C ARG A 38 -14.56 9.37 -15.79
N GLY A 39 -15.69 8.70 -15.53
CA GLY A 39 -16.58 8.16 -16.56
C GLY A 39 -16.08 6.88 -17.23
N VAL A 40 -15.17 6.13 -16.59
CA VAL A 40 -14.76 4.79 -17.02
C VAL A 40 -15.85 3.79 -16.61
N ASP A 41 -16.23 2.87 -17.51
CA ASP A 41 -17.15 1.76 -17.21
C ASP A 41 -16.35 0.63 -16.52
N VAL A 42 -16.31 0.67 -15.19
CA VAL A 42 -15.56 -0.31 -14.40
C VAL A 42 -16.49 -1.42 -13.93
N THR A 43 -16.05 -2.68 -14.14
CA THR A 43 -16.59 -3.85 -13.45
C THR A 43 -15.56 -4.34 -12.44
N LEU A 44 -15.88 -4.23 -11.16
CA LEU A 44 -15.03 -4.71 -10.07
C LEU A 44 -15.34 -6.18 -9.80
N PHE A 45 -14.34 -7.02 -9.95
CA PHE A 45 -14.33 -8.40 -9.49
C PHE A 45 -13.68 -8.44 -8.12
N ALA A 46 -14.47 -8.77 -7.10
CA ALA A 46 -14.06 -8.77 -5.69
C ALA A 46 -14.92 -9.76 -4.89
N THR A 47 -14.94 -9.67 -3.56
CA THR A 47 -15.87 -10.43 -2.73
C THR A 47 -17.29 -9.86 -2.84
N ALA A 48 -18.31 -10.69 -2.61
CA ALA A 48 -19.72 -10.28 -2.76
C ALA A 48 -20.15 -9.22 -1.72
N ASP A 49 -19.45 -9.13 -0.57
CA ASP A 49 -19.70 -8.13 0.46
C ASP A 49 -18.88 -6.83 0.26
N SER A 50 -18.17 -6.71 -0.87
CA SER A 50 -17.47 -5.48 -1.27
C SER A 50 -18.45 -4.34 -1.57
N GLN A 51 -17.97 -3.11 -1.42
CA GLN A 51 -18.76 -1.89 -1.63
C GLN A 51 -18.09 -1.00 -2.68
N THR A 52 -18.83 -0.67 -3.75
CA THR A 52 -18.34 0.15 -4.86
C THR A 52 -19.47 0.79 -5.61
N ARG A 53 -19.20 1.91 -6.30
CA ARG A 53 -20.11 2.50 -7.29
C ARG A 53 -19.96 1.86 -8.68
N ALA A 54 -18.90 1.09 -8.90
CA ALA A 54 -18.73 0.29 -10.10
C ALA A 54 -19.72 -0.89 -10.12
N ARG A 55 -19.83 -1.58 -11.26
CA ARG A 55 -20.54 -2.86 -11.32
C ARG A 55 -19.75 -3.90 -10.53
N LEU A 56 -20.35 -4.52 -9.52
CA LEU A 56 -19.72 -5.56 -8.71
C LEU A 56 -20.01 -6.96 -9.26
N VAL A 57 -18.97 -7.78 -9.39
CA VAL A 57 -19.06 -9.22 -9.61
C VAL A 57 -18.40 -9.92 -8.42
N GLY A 58 -19.22 -10.42 -7.51
CA GLY A 58 -18.77 -11.09 -6.28
C GLY A 58 -18.76 -12.60 -6.47
N THR A 59 -17.58 -13.22 -6.59
CA THR A 59 -17.44 -14.68 -6.70
C THR A 59 -17.38 -15.33 -5.32
N ALA A 60 -16.50 -14.85 -4.43
CA ALA A 60 -16.42 -15.30 -3.05
C ALA A 60 -17.42 -14.52 -2.17
N PRO A 61 -18.07 -15.16 -1.18
CA PRO A 61 -19.07 -14.48 -0.33
C PRO A 61 -18.44 -13.36 0.52
N THR A 62 -17.23 -13.58 1.03
CA THR A 62 -16.41 -12.63 1.81
C THR A 62 -14.93 -12.95 1.63
N GLY A 63 -14.02 -12.17 2.24
CA GLY A 63 -12.59 -12.44 2.18
C GLY A 63 -12.19 -13.72 2.93
N TYR A 64 -11.30 -14.54 2.34
CA TYR A 64 -10.86 -15.78 3.00
C TYR A 64 -10.03 -15.54 4.27
N SER A 65 -9.46 -14.35 4.43
CA SER A 65 -8.81 -13.94 5.69
C SER A 65 -9.82 -13.50 6.76
N GLU A 66 -11.09 -13.26 6.38
CA GLU A 66 -12.18 -12.91 7.29
C GLU A 66 -13.03 -14.13 7.68
N ASP A 67 -13.03 -15.20 6.87
CA ASP A 67 -13.74 -16.45 7.14
C ASP A 67 -12.83 -17.67 6.93
N PRO A 68 -12.33 -18.30 7.99
CA PRO A 68 -11.42 -19.46 7.91
C PRO A 68 -12.04 -20.72 7.31
N ARG A 69 -13.35 -20.72 7.02
CA ARG A 69 -14.04 -21.83 6.33
C ARG A 69 -13.85 -21.78 4.81
N LEU A 70 -13.36 -20.64 4.28
CA LEU A 70 -13.11 -20.47 2.86
C LEU A 70 -11.70 -20.96 2.52
N ASP A 71 -11.60 -21.90 1.59
CA ASP A 71 -10.32 -22.31 1.02
C ASP A 71 -9.88 -21.27 -0.02
N ALA A 72 -8.77 -20.56 0.26
CA ALA A 72 -8.23 -19.51 -0.59
C ALA A 72 -8.02 -19.98 -2.03
N LYS A 73 -7.40 -21.16 -2.21
CA LYS A 73 -7.07 -21.69 -3.53
C LYS A 73 -8.31 -21.98 -4.38
N VAL A 74 -9.36 -22.49 -3.75
CA VAL A 74 -10.65 -22.76 -4.44
C VAL A 74 -11.28 -21.46 -4.91
N TRP A 75 -11.42 -20.51 -4.00
CA TRP A 75 -12.11 -19.26 -4.29
C TRP A 75 -11.31 -18.35 -5.24
N GLU A 76 -9.99 -18.29 -5.12
CA GLU A 76 -9.13 -17.57 -6.07
C GLU A 76 -9.23 -18.18 -7.48
N THR A 77 -9.28 -19.51 -7.61
CA THR A 77 -9.45 -20.17 -8.92
C THR A 77 -10.77 -19.76 -9.58
N LEU A 78 -11.89 -19.82 -8.84
CA LEU A 78 -13.20 -19.42 -9.35
C LEU A 78 -13.24 -17.92 -9.68
N HIS A 79 -12.63 -17.11 -8.84
CA HIS A 79 -12.59 -15.66 -8.99
C HIS A 79 -11.81 -15.21 -10.23
N ILE A 80 -10.63 -15.77 -10.45
CA ILE A 80 -9.82 -15.51 -11.65
C ILE A 80 -10.57 -16.01 -12.90
N GLY A 81 -11.13 -17.22 -12.86
CA GLY A 81 -11.92 -17.79 -13.96
C GLY A 81 -13.03 -16.83 -14.39
N ALA A 82 -13.80 -16.28 -13.44
CA ALA A 82 -14.93 -15.38 -13.72
C ALA A 82 -14.54 -14.12 -14.51
N VAL A 83 -13.33 -13.60 -14.36
CA VAL A 83 -12.82 -12.46 -15.15
C VAL A 83 -12.47 -12.90 -16.56
N PHE A 84 -11.68 -13.97 -16.70
CA PHE A 84 -11.14 -14.36 -18.00
C PHE A 84 -12.21 -15.00 -18.91
N GLU A 85 -13.22 -15.67 -18.36
CA GLU A 85 -14.40 -16.14 -19.10
C GLU A 85 -15.19 -15.00 -19.74
N ARG A 86 -15.09 -13.80 -19.21
CA ARG A 86 -15.78 -12.59 -19.66
C ARG A 86 -14.86 -11.56 -20.32
N ALA A 87 -13.60 -11.90 -20.58
CA ALA A 87 -12.59 -10.97 -21.04
C ALA A 87 -13.02 -10.13 -22.26
N GLY A 88 -13.75 -10.73 -23.21
CA GLY A 88 -14.26 -10.01 -24.39
C GLY A 88 -15.29 -8.91 -24.13
N GLU A 89 -15.83 -8.79 -22.91
CA GLU A 89 -16.71 -7.69 -22.52
C GLU A 89 -15.93 -6.39 -22.23
N PHE A 90 -14.61 -6.48 -22.07
CA PHE A 90 -13.75 -5.39 -21.61
C PHE A 90 -12.71 -4.98 -22.65
N ASP A 91 -12.31 -3.72 -22.59
CA ASP A 91 -11.24 -3.17 -23.41
C ASP A 91 -9.87 -3.40 -22.74
N LEU A 92 -9.86 -3.65 -21.40
CA LEU A 92 -8.67 -3.91 -20.60
C LEU A 92 -9.04 -4.66 -19.32
N ILE A 93 -8.16 -5.58 -18.89
CA ILE A 93 -8.20 -6.22 -17.57
C ILE A 93 -7.06 -5.64 -16.74
N HIS A 94 -7.38 -5.09 -15.56
CA HIS A 94 -6.37 -4.70 -14.57
C HIS A 94 -6.34 -5.73 -13.45
N ASN A 95 -5.21 -6.43 -13.34
CA ASN A 95 -4.95 -7.42 -12.31
C ASN A 95 -4.20 -6.80 -11.12
N SER A 96 -4.77 -6.93 -9.93
CA SER A 96 -4.16 -6.65 -8.62
C SER A 96 -4.10 -7.88 -7.71
N ALA A 97 -4.40 -9.08 -8.26
CA ALA A 97 -4.46 -10.35 -7.53
C ALA A 97 -3.18 -11.19 -7.72
N ASP A 98 -2.01 -10.52 -7.70
CA ASP A 98 -0.68 -11.13 -7.78
C ASP A 98 -0.44 -11.92 -9.08
N PHE A 99 0.38 -12.98 -9.05
CA PHE A 99 0.83 -13.74 -10.23
C PHE A 99 -0.15 -14.79 -10.78
N PRO A 100 -1.08 -15.39 -10.02
CA PRO A 100 -1.93 -16.47 -10.54
C PRO A 100 -2.73 -16.11 -11.80
N PRO A 101 -3.30 -14.88 -11.92
CA PRO A 101 -4.03 -14.48 -13.12
C PRO A 101 -3.20 -14.42 -14.40
N LEU A 102 -1.86 -14.27 -14.29
CA LEU A 102 -0.96 -14.21 -15.44
C LEU A 102 -1.06 -15.45 -16.32
N ALA A 103 -1.31 -16.63 -15.72
CA ALA A 103 -1.44 -17.89 -16.43
C ALA A 103 -2.61 -17.92 -17.43
N TYR A 104 -3.60 -17.06 -17.22
CA TYR A 104 -4.79 -16.97 -18.10
C TYR A 104 -4.62 -15.90 -19.20
N SER A 105 -3.64 -15.00 -19.07
CA SER A 105 -3.50 -13.84 -19.96
C SER A 105 -3.35 -14.22 -21.45
N ARG A 106 -2.73 -15.37 -21.76
CA ARG A 106 -2.57 -15.85 -23.15
C ARG A 106 -3.81 -16.57 -23.72
N LEU A 107 -4.86 -16.72 -22.93
CA LEU A 107 -6.11 -17.34 -23.36
C LEU A 107 -7.11 -16.32 -23.89
N VAL A 108 -6.79 -15.03 -23.81
CA VAL A 108 -7.66 -13.91 -24.19
C VAL A 108 -6.89 -12.88 -25.02
N ASP A 109 -7.61 -12.15 -25.87
CA ASP A 109 -7.03 -11.05 -26.66
C ASP A 109 -7.05 -9.71 -25.93
N THR A 110 -7.84 -9.61 -24.85
CA THR A 110 -7.99 -8.39 -24.07
C THR A 110 -6.66 -8.08 -23.35
N PRO A 111 -6.11 -6.87 -23.49
CA PRO A 111 -4.86 -6.46 -22.83
C PRO A 111 -4.96 -6.61 -21.31
N VAL A 112 -3.90 -7.14 -20.70
CA VAL A 112 -3.81 -7.29 -19.24
C VAL A 112 -2.75 -6.35 -18.69
N VAL A 113 -3.14 -5.48 -17.75
CA VAL A 113 -2.25 -4.68 -16.92
C VAL A 113 -2.16 -5.37 -15.57
N THR A 114 -0.97 -5.53 -15.02
CA THR A 114 -0.78 -6.08 -13.67
C THR A 114 0.03 -5.10 -12.84
N THR A 115 -0.57 -4.61 -11.75
CA THR A 115 0.17 -3.90 -10.71
C THR A 115 0.86 -4.91 -9.80
N ILE A 116 2.18 -4.83 -9.72
CA ILE A 116 2.99 -5.62 -8.81
C ILE A 116 3.11 -4.83 -7.51
N HIS A 117 2.49 -5.35 -6.44
CA HIS A 117 2.43 -4.69 -5.13
C HIS A 117 3.60 -5.07 -4.21
N GLY A 118 4.69 -5.52 -4.78
CA GLY A 118 5.85 -6.10 -4.14
C GLY A 118 5.91 -7.60 -4.37
N PHE A 119 7.10 -8.16 -4.32
CA PHE A 119 7.31 -9.59 -4.47
C PHE A 119 7.31 -10.26 -3.10
N SER A 120 6.40 -11.21 -2.90
CA SER A 120 6.36 -12.02 -1.67
C SER A 120 7.60 -12.92 -1.54
N SER A 121 8.24 -13.26 -2.65
CA SER A 121 9.44 -14.11 -2.73
C SER A 121 10.03 -14.06 -4.14
N GLU A 122 11.36 -14.17 -4.25
CA GLU A 122 12.06 -14.43 -5.53
C GLU A 122 11.55 -15.68 -6.27
N ARG A 123 10.91 -16.60 -5.55
CA ARG A 123 10.40 -17.85 -6.12
C ARG A 123 9.22 -17.68 -7.05
N ILE A 124 8.50 -16.56 -6.99
CA ILE A 124 7.36 -16.27 -7.88
C ILE A 124 7.79 -15.58 -9.19
N VAL A 125 8.98 -14.99 -9.23
CA VAL A 125 9.50 -14.25 -10.38
C VAL A 125 9.45 -15.06 -11.70
N PRO A 126 9.72 -16.37 -11.73
CA PRO A 126 9.60 -17.15 -12.97
C PRO A 126 8.22 -17.09 -13.64
N VAL A 127 7.14 -16.87 -12.88
CA VAL A 127 5.81 -16.69 -13.47
C VAL A 127 5.74 -15.34 -14.19
N TYR A 128 6.22 -14.29 -13.57
CA TYR A 128 6.28 -12.97 -14.20
C TYR A 128 7.18 -12.97 -15.45
N GLU A 129 8.37 -13.56 -15.38
CA GLU A 129 9.27 -13.70 -16.54
C GLU A 129 8.59 -14.44 -17.71
N ARG A 130 7.77 -15.46 -17.41
CA ARG A 130 7.07 -16.26 -18.44
C ARG A 130 6.07 -15.43 -19.26
N TYR A 131 5.46 -14.42 -18.66
CA TYR A 131 4.44 -13.59 -19.28
C TYR A 131 4.91 -12.15 -19.58
N ASP A 132 6.20 -11.87 -19.36
CA ASP A 132 6.82 -10.61 -19.67
C ASP A 132 6.72 -10.28 -21.18
N GLY A 133 6.46 -9.02 -21.50
CA GLY A 133 6.20 -8.56 -22.86
C GLY A 133 4.82 -8.93 -23.42
N HIS A 134 4.03 -9.78 -22.73
CA HIS A 134 2.64 -10.08 -23.06
C HIS A 134 1.66 -9.37 -22.11
N VAL A 135 2.03 -9.29 -20.84
CA VAL A 135 1.31 -8.53 -19.80
C VAL A 135 2.05 -7.21 -19.55
N HIS A 136 1.31 -6.15 -19.31
CA HIS A 136 1.85 -4.82 -19.02
C HIS A 136 2.04 -4.63 -17.51
N TYR A 137 3.27 -4.78 -17.02
CA TYR A 137 3.56 -4.63 -15.60
C TYR A 137 3.65 -3.16 -15.19
N VAL A 138 3.11 -2.85 -14.01
CA VAL A 138 3.25 -1.57 -13.33
C VAL A 138 3.92 -1.81 -11.99
N ALA A 139 5.05 -1.15 -11.76
CA ALA A 139 5.72 -1.11 -10.47
C ALA A 139 5.12 -0.02 -9.58
N ILE A 140 5.14 -0.22 -8.27
CA ILE A 140 4.63 0.74 -7.29
C ILE A 140 5.72 1.69 -6.76
N SER A 141 6.97 1.40 -7.05
CA SER A 141 8.14 2.28 -6.87
C SER A 141 9.24 1.88 -7.85
N ASP A 142 10.22 2.72 -8.06
CA ASP A 142 11.37 2.35 -8.90
C ASP A 142 12.26 1.33 -8.19
N ALA A 143 12.34 1.38 -6.87
CA ALA A 143 13.09 0.43 -6.06
C ALA A 143 12.49 -0.99 -6.06
N ASP A 144 11.17 -1.13 -6.28
CA ASP A 144 10.49 -2.43 -6.33
C ASP A 144 10.53 -3.08 -7.72
N ARG A 145 11.17 -2.43 -8.71
CA ARG A 145 11.30 -3.00 -10.06
C ARG A 145 12.31 -4.14 -10.07
N HIS A 146 11.82 -5.33 -10.41
CA HIS A 146 12.70 -6.48 -10.59
C HIS A 146 13.51 -6.36 -11.91
N PRO A 147 14.87 -6.55 -11.90
CA PRO A 147 15.73 -6.24 -13.04
C PRO A 147 15.49 -7.14 -14.27
N LYS A 148 14.82 -8.26 -14.10
CA LYS A 148 14.51 -9.19 -15.20
C LYS A 148 13.17 -8.90 -15.91
N LEU A 149 12.39 -7.91 -15.45
CA LEU A 149 11.05 -7.63 -15.97
C LEU A 149 11.00 -6.29 -16.67
N HIS A 150 10.17 -6.19 -17.72
CA HIS A 150 9.88 -4.95 -18.41
C HIS A 150 8.59 -4.33 -17.84
N TYR A 151 8.66 -3.06 -17.50
CA TYR A 151 7.54 -2.35 -16.90
C TYR A 151 6.99 -1.30 -17.87
N ALA A 152 5.67 -1.28 -18.03
CA ALA A 152 4.97 -0.26 -18.80
C ALA A 152 4.99 1.10 -18.11
N ALA A 153 5.04 1.12 -16.77
CA ALA A 153 5.15 2.32 -15.94
C ALA A 153 5.63 1.99 -14.52
N THR A 154 6.11 3.03 -13.80
CA THR A 154 6.15 3.09 -12.34
C THR A 154 5.06 4.06 -11.91
N ILE A 155 4.06 3.59 -11.14
CA ILE A 155 2.96 4.41 -10.62
C ILE A 155 2.90 4.21 -9.11
N HIS A 156 3.37 5.20 -8.36
CA HIS A 156 3.30 5.16 -6.90
C HIS A 156 1.84 5.08 -6.44
N HIS A 157 1.59 4.34 -5.38
CA HIS A 157 0.28 4.32 -4.75
C HIS A 157 -0.19 5.72 -4.35
N GLY A 158 -1.51 5.90 -4.37
CA GLY A 158 -2.18 7.08 -3.85
C GLY A 158 -2.85 6.79 -2.51
N ILE A 159 -3.08 7.84 -1.75
CA ILE A 159 -3.91 7.82 -0.53
C ILE A 159 -5.04 8.82 -0.65
N ASP A 160 -6.14 8.55 0.05
CA ASP A 160 -7.22 9.51 0.18
C ASP A 160 -6.82 10.63 1.16
N MET A 161 -6.48 11.79 0.63
CA MET A 161 -6.05 12.94 1.43
C MET A 161 -7.12 13.45 2.39
N SER A 162 -8.41 13.17 2.12
CA SER A 162 -9.52 13.58 2.99
C SER A 162 -9.59 12.78 4.30
N ALA A 163 -9.01 11.58 4.30
CA ALA A 163 -8.93 10.71 5.48
C ALA A 163 -7.83 11.14 6.47
N PHE A 164 -6.97 12.10 6.10
CA PHE A 164 -5.82 12.52 6.90
C PHE A 164 -5.80 14.03 7.08
N GLU A 165 -6.17 14.48 8.27
CA GLU A 165 -6.09 15.89 8.64
C GLU A 165 -4.68 16.29 9.08
N LEU A 166 -4.35 17.58 8.89
CA LEU A 166 -3.09 18.14 9.36
C LEU A 166 -3.04 18.14 10.90
N GLY A 167 -2.12 17.39 11.46
CA GLY A 167 -1.92 17.31 12.90
C GLY A 167 -0.90 18.32 13.41
N ASP A 168 -0.89 18.54 14.72
CA ASP A 168 -0.07 19.54 15.42
C ASP A 168 1.18 18.98 16.11
N GLY A 169 1.32 17.63 16.17
CA GLY A 169 2.42 16.98 16.88
C GLY A 169 2.35 17.08 18.40
N SER A 170 1.20 17.50 18.96
CA SER A 170 1.01 17.79 20.39
C SER A 170 1.17 16.58 21.32
N GLY A 171 1.16 15.36 20.77
CA GLY A 171 1.28 14.14 21.57
C GLY A 171 2.69 13.90 22.14
N GLY A 172 3.71 14.50 21.55
CA GLY A 172 5.09 14.45 22.05
C GLY A 172 5.78 13.07 21.98
N TYR A 173 5.14 12.06 21.40
CA TYR A 173 5.63 10.68 21.31
C TYR A 173 6.22 10.36 19.95
N LEU A 174 7.13 9.40 19.91
CA LEU A 174 7.52 8.70 18.70
C LEU A 174 6.46 7.68 18.35
N LEU A 175 6.19 7.49 17.06
CA LEU A 175 5.22 6.50 16.60
C LEU A 175 5.89 5.45 15.74
N PHE A 176 5.73 4.18 16.10
CA PHE A 176 5.88 3.05 15.19
C PHE A 176 4.49 2.64 14.69
N PHE A 177 4.29 2.61 13.39
CA PHE A 177 3.01 2.23 12.78
C PHE A 177 3.22 1.18 11.70
N GLY A 178 2.91 -0.08 12.01
CA GLY A 178 3.11 -1.21 11.11
C GLY A 178 2.94 -2.55 11.82
N ARG A 179 3.03 -3.64 11.04
CA ARG A 179 2.99 -4.99 11.59
C ARG A 179 4.16 -5.20 12.56
N ILE A 180 3.90 -5.85 13.70
CA ILE A 180 4.97 -6.25 14.61
C ILE A 180 5.61 -7.50 14.01
N HIS A 181 6.74 -7.28 13.36
CA HIS A 181 7.56 -8.26 12.65
C HIS A 181 9.00 -7.77 12.61
N PRO A 182 10.02 -8.65 12.65
CA PRO A 182 11.44 -8.24 12.61
C PRO A 182 11.78 -7.28 11.48
N ASP A 183 11.18 -7.48 10.29
CA ASP A 183 11.43 -6.63 9.13
C ASP A 183 11.02 -5.17 9.35
N LYS A 184 10.01 -4.91 10.17
CA LYS A 184 9.43 -3.57 10.35
C LYS A 184 10.15 -2.71 11.39
N GLY A 185 11.05 -3.28 12.20
CA GLY A 185 11.92 -2.52 13.07
C GLY A 185 11.27 -2.00 14.36
N ALA A 186 10.35 -2.77 14.97
CA ALA A 186 9.72 -2.38 16.24
C ALA A 186 10.75 -2.31 17.39
N VAL A 187 11.70 -3.24 17.43
CA VAL A 187 12.79 -3.23 18.43
C VAL A 187 13.67 -2.01 18.24
N GLU A 188 14.05 -1.68 17.01
CA GLU A 188 14.84 -0.48 16.69
C GLU A 188 14.10 0.82 17.08
N ALA A 189 12.79 0.85 16.97
CA ALA A 189 11.99 2.00 17.44
C ALA A 189 12.00 2.10 18.96
N ILE A 190 11.97 0.98 19.69
CA ILE A 190 12.10 0.96 21.15
C ILE A 190 13.50 1.40 21.57
N ASP A 191 14.57 0.88 20.92
CA ASP A 191 15.96 1.30 21.19
C ASP A 191 16.13 2.81 20.99
N LEU A 192 15.51 3.37 19.96
CA LEU A 192 15.52 4.81 19.72
C LEU A 192 14.79 5.60 20.82
N ALA A 193 13.64 5.11 21.26
CA ALA A 193 12.88 5.72 22.35
C ALA A 193 13.65 5.73 23.66
N GLU A 194 14.30 4.62 24.02
CA GLU A 194 15.17 4.53 25.20
C GLU A 194 16.36 5.48 25.12
N ARG A 195 17.01 5.56 23.95
CA ARG A 195 18.14 6.44 23.72
C ARG A 195 17.78 7.92 23.83
N THR A 196 16.62 8.31 23.31
CA THR A 196 16.16 9.72 23.31
C THR A 196 15.40 10.10 24.56
N GLY A 197 14.97 9.13 25.38
CA GLY A 197 14.10 9.35 26.52
C GLY A 197 12.68 9.77 26.17
N LEU A 198 12.28 9.69 24.90
CA LEU A 198 10.96 10.06 24.45
C LEU A 198 9.97 8.89 24.58
N PRO A 199 8.68 9.15 24.86
CA PRO A 199 7.65 8.13 24.81
C PRO A 199 7.52 7.54 23.42
N LEU A 200 7.21 6.24 23.34
CA LEU A 200 6.94 5.53 22.08
C LEU A 200 5.55 4.91 22.11
N VAL A 201 4.82 5.08 21.03
CA VAL A 201 3.59 4.34 20.76
C VAL A 201 3.86 3.34 19.64
N LEU A 202 3.57 2.06 19.90
CA LEU A 202 3.58 0.98 18.91
C LEU A 202 2.13 0.72 18.50
N ALA A 203 1.84 0.74 17.21
CA ALA A 203 0.52 0.46 16.67
C ALA A 203 0.61 -0.48 15.45
N GLY A 204 -0.19 -1.54 15.46
CA GLY A 204 -0.26 -2.53 14.39
C GLY A 204 -0.58 -3.93 14.91
N ILE A 205 -0.84 -4.85 13.98
CA ILE A 205 -1.10 -6.26 14.31
C ILE A 205 0.20 -6.99 14.62
N VAL A 206 0.17 -7.95 15.54
CA VAL A 206 1.25 -8.91 15.73
C VAL A 206 1.17 -9.93 14.58
N GLN A 207 2.22 -10.00 13.78
CA GLN A 207 2.36 -10.97 12.70
C GLN A 207 3.34 -12.09 13.06
N ASP A 208 4.35 -11.77 13.87
CA ASP A 208 5.29 -12.74 14.43
C ASP A 208 5.13 -12.71 15.96
N GLU A 209 4.37 -13.68 16.49
CA GLU A 209 4.08 -13.78 17.93
C GLU A 209 5.37 -14.02 18.72
N ARG A 210 6.28 -14.85 18.21
CA ARG A 210 7.54 -15.12 18.89
C ARG A 210 8.42 -13.87 19.03
N TYR A 211 8.53 -13.09 17.94
CA TYR A 211 9.25 -11.82 17.97
C TYR A 211 8.61 -10.83 18.96
N TYR A 212 7.28 -10.78 18.98
CA TYR A 212 6.55 -9.92 19.92
C TYR A 212 6.80 -10.36 21.37
N ASP A 213 6.58 -11.63 21.69
CA ASP A 213 6.70 -12.14 23.06
C ASP A 213 8.11 -12.09 23.63
N GLU A 214 9.13 -12.39 22.79
CA GLU A 214 10.51 -12.44 23.25
C GLU A 214 11.19 -11.06 23.29
N LEU A 215 10.89 -10.15 22.36
CA LEU A 215 11.67 -8.93 22.16
C LEU A 215 10.91 -7.63 22.34
N VAL A 216 9.59 -7.61 22.12
CA VAL A 216 8.77 -6.38 22.19
C VAL A 216 7.99 -6.30 23.50
N ALA A 217 7.19 -7.32 23.83
CA ALA A 217 6.31 -7.33 24.99
C ALA A 217 7.04 -7.07 26.34
N PRO A 218 8.25 -7.62 26.59
CA PRO A 218 8.99 -7.35 27.84
C PRO A 218 9.40 -5.87 28.01
N ARG A 219 9.39 -5.09 26.92
CA ARG A 219 9.78 -3.67 26.92
C ARG A 219 8.56 -2.73 26.87
N VAL A 220 7.34 -3.27 26.77
CA VAL A 220 6.08 -2.51 26.84
C VAL A 220 5.71 -2.33 28.31
N ASP A 221 5.89 -1.13 28.85
CA ASP A 221 5.62 -0.81 30.27
C ASP A 221 4.27 -0.08 30.48
N GLY A 222 3.59 0.28 29.37
CA GLY A 222 2.33 0.99 29.40
C GLY A 222 2.44 2.51 29.66
N ASP A 223 3.61 3.04 29.88
CA ASP A 223 3.91 4.45 30.14
C ASP A 223 4.86 5.02 29.08
N ARG A 224 6.13 4.60 29.11
CA ARG A 224 7.16 5.05 28.16
C ARG A 224 7.01 4.35 26.81
N VAL A 225 6.74 3.05 26.80
CA VAL A 225 6.50 2.25 25.62
C VAL A 225 5.10 1.65 25.72
N ARG A 226 4.19 2.12 24.85
CA ARG A 226 2.80 1.68 24.83
C ARG A 226 2.50 0.91 23.54
N TYR A 227 1.84 -0.23 23.66
CA TYR A 227 1.33 -0.98 22.51
C TYR A 227 -0.19 -0.87 22.46
N LEU A 228 -0.73 -0.43 21.32
CA LEU A 228 -2.16 -0.18 21.12
C LEU A 228 -2.88 -1.29 20.33
N GLY A 229 -2.13 -2.29 19.82
CA GLY A 229 -2.71 -3.26 18.90
C GLY A 229 -3.05 -2.65 17.54
N ALA A 230 -3.98 -3.27 16.83
CA ALA A 230 -4.49 -2.76 15.55
C ALA A 230 -5.26 -1.45 15.76
N VAL A 231 -4.95 -0.45 14.94
CA VAL A 231 -5.63 0.86 14.96
C VAL A 231 -6.42 1.03 13.68
N GLY A 232 -7.73 1.16 13.82
CA GLY A 232 -8.65 1.36 12.68
C GLY A 232 -8.57 2.77 12.08
N PRO A 233 -9.23 2.98 10.93
CA PRO A 233 -9.19 4.23 10.18
C PRO A 233 -9.57 5.46 11.01
N GLU A 234 -10.59 5.35 11.88
CA GLU A 234 -11.13 6.44 12.69
C GLU A 234 -10.10 7.06 13.65
N ARG A 235 -9.16 6.26 14.17
CA ARG A 235 -8.13 6.72 15.11
C ARG A 235 -6.78 6.92 14.47
N ARG A 236 -6.59 6.42 13.24
CA ARG A 236 -5.30 6.43 12.55
C ARG A 236 -4.79 7.84 12.32
N ALA A 237 -5.61 8.72 11.76
CA ALA A 237 -5.23 10.09 11.43
C ALA A 237 -4.85 10.89 12.69
N ASP A 238 -5.61 10.79 13.78
CA ASP A 238 -5.28 11.44 15.06
C ASP A 238 -3.95 10.91 15.61
N LEU A 239 -3.77 9.59 15.63
CA LEU A 239 -2.52 8.98 16.12
C LEU A 239 -1.31 9.43 15.31
N LEU A 240 -1.42 9.44 13.99
CA LEU A 240 -0.36 9.92 13.10
C LEU A 240 -0.12 11.42 13.28
N GLY A 241 -1.18 12.23 13.29
CA GLY A 241 -1.09 13.68 13.33
C GLY A 241 -0.54 14.26 14.64
N ARG A 242 -0.74 13.56 15.76
CA ARG A 242 -0.20 13.98 17.06
C ARG A 242 1.21 13.52 17.35
N ALA A 243 1.74 12.58 16.56
CA ALA A 243 3.10 12.09 16.75
C ALA A 243 4.14 13.20 16.50
N ARG A 244 5.22 13.19 17.28
CA ARG A 244 6.43 14.01 17.07
C ARG A 244 7.10 13.63 15.75
N ALA A 245 7.24 12.33 15.51
CA ALA A 245 7.76 11.74 14.28
C ALA A 245 7.28 10.30 14.13
N LEU A 246 7.13 9.85 12.89
CA LEU A 246 7.02 8.42 12.58
C LEU A 246 8.43 7.83 12.52
N VAL A 247 8.66 6.74 13.25
CA VAL A 247 9.91 5.95 13.23
C VAL A 247 9.70 4.73 12.34
N HIS A 248 10.45 4.67 11.22
CA HIS A 248 10.33 3.61 10.22
C HIS A 248 11.69 2.99 9.88
N LEU A 249 12.29 2.34 10.89
CA LEU A 249 13.63 1.77 10.83
C LEU A 249 13.61 0.31 10.34
N VAL A 250 13.06 0.11 9.16
CA VAL A 250 12.84 -1.22 8.54
C VAL A 250 14.15 -1.97 8.25
N ASN A 251 14.08 -3.31 8.29
CA ASN A 251 15.19 -4.24 8.03
C ASN A 251 15.06 -4.95 6.66
N PHE A 252 14.12 -4.56 5.84
CA PHE A 252 13.88 -5.09 4.49
C PHE A 252 13.71 -3.94 3.50
N ASP A 253 13.73 -4.24 2.21
CA ASP A 253 13.47 -3.24 1.17
C ASP A 253 11.97 -3.01 1.06
N GLU A 254 11.50 -1.88 1.59
CA GLU A 254 10.07 -1.52 1.62
C GLU A 254 9.56 -1.28 0.19
N PRO A 255 8.56 -2.01 -0.31
CA PRO A 255 8.07 -1.83 -1.67
C PRO A 255 7.45 -0.46 -1.93
N PHE A 256 6.70 0.10 -0.94
CA PHE A 256 6.13 1.44 -1.04
C PHE A 256 6.19 2.23 0.28
N GLY A 257 5.55 1.75 1.36
CA GLY A 257 5.54 2.44 2.65
C GLY A 257 4.31 3.32 2.89
N PHE A 258 3.11 2.74 2.86
CA PHE A 258 1.85 3.46 3.13
C PHE A 258 1.89 4.26 4.43
N SER A 259 2.37 3.67 5.55
CA SER A 259 2.44 4.36 6.85
C SER A 259 3.29 5.63 6.81
N VAL A 260 4.33 5.65 5.98
CA VAL A 260 5.19 6.81 5.76
C VAL A 260 4.43 7.93 5.05
N VAL A 261 3.73 7.59 3.97
CA VAL A 261 2.93 8.54 3.21
C VAL A 261 1.76 9.07 4.04
N GLU A 262 1.07 8.20 4.79
CA GLU A 262 -0.03 8.55 5.70
C GLU A 262 0.43 9.49 6.82
N ALA A 263 1.59 9.22 7.44
CA ALA A 263 2.16 10.12 8.46
C ALA A 263 2.47 11.50 7.89
N MET A 264 3.13 11.54 6.74
CA MET A 264 3.42 12.80 6.06
C MET A 264 2.15 13.53 5.61
N ALA A 265 1.08 12.83 5.24
CA ALA A 265 -0.22 13.43 4.95
C ALA A 265 -0.82 14.14 6.18
N CYS A 266 -0.58 13.61 7.38
CA CYS A 266 -0.88 14.29 8.65
C CYS A 266 0.15 15.37 9.01
N GLY A 267 1.11 15.67 8.16
CA GLY A 267 2.19 16.63 8.45
C GLY A 267 3.25 16.09 9.40
N THR A 268 3.25 14.80 9.73
CA THR A 268 4.20 14.20 10.66
C THR A 268 5.50 13.85 9.95
N PRO A 269 6.64 14.40 10.39
CA PRO A 269 7.94 14.05 9.84
C PRO A 269 8.27 12.56 10.04
N VAL A 270 9.05 12.01 9.12
CA VAL A 270 9.43 10.60 9.15
C VAL A 270 10.93 10.45 9.38
N VAL A 271 11.32 9.55 10.28
CA VAL A 271 12.69 9.09 10.46
C VAL A 271 12.77 7.65 9.96
N ALA A 272 13.47 7.44 8.86
CA ALA A 272 13.48 6.16 8.17
C ALA A 272 14.88 5.70 7.74
N ARG A 273 15.08 4.38 7.64
CA ARG A 273 16.25 3.82 6.94
C ARG A 273 16.08 3.97 5.43
N PRO A 274 17.16 4.24 4.65
CA PRO A 274 17.10 4.37 3.19
C PRO A 274 17.03 2.99 2.51
N ARG A 275 15.93 2.25 2.72
CA ARG A 275 15.72 0.90 2.17
C ARG A 275 14.49 0.84 1.27
N GLY A 276 14.63 0.16 0.11
CA GLY A 276 13.58 0.05 -0.88
C GLY A 276 13.12 1.43 -1.36
N SER A 277 11.83 1.67 -1.36
CA SER A 277 11.19 2.91 -1.83
C SER A 277 11.39 4.13 -0.92
N LEU A 278 11.91 3.96 0.31
CA LEU A 278 11.96 5.07 1.27
C LEU A 278 12.76 6.29 0.78
N PRO A 279 13.87 6.15 0.01
CA PRO A 279 14.53 7.30 -0.62
C PRO A 279 13.68 8.02 -1.69
N GLU A 280 12.67 7.36 -2.27
CA GLU A 280 11.72 8.00 -3.18
C GLU A 280 10.67 8.82 -2.43
N LEU A 281 10.32 8.43 -1.19
CA LEU A 281 9.29 9.05 -0.39
C LEU A 281 9.83 10.19 0.47
N VAL A 282 10.95 9.95 1.17
CA VAL A 282 11.51 10.82 2.20
C VAL A 282 12.67 11.65 1.64
N ARG A 283 12.58 12.96 1.81
CA ARG A 283 13.63 13.93 1.51
C ARG A 283 14.13 14.53 2.80
N SER A 284 15.40 14.24 3.13
CA SER A 284 16.00 14.73 4.39
C SER A 284 15.97 16.25 4.48
N GLY A 285 15.43 16.76 5.60
CA GLY A 285 15.29 18.20 5.86
C GLY A 285 14.05 18.86 5.22
N GLU A 286 13.27 18.13 4.41
CA GLU A 286 12.03 18.64 3.80
C GLU A 286 10.79 18.01 4.45
N ASN A 287 10.68 16.69 4.47
CA ASN A 287 9.53 15.95 5.00
C ASN A 287 9.90 14.84 5.98
N GLY A 288 11.17 14.70 6.28
CA GLY A 288 11.71 13.69 7.19
C GLY A 288 13.22 13.63 7.13
N PHE A 289 13.77 12.49 7.56
CA PHE A 289 15.21 12.22 7.58
C PHE A 289 15.47 10.76 7.23
N LEU A 290 16.43 10.53 6.32
CA LEU A 290 16.97 9.21 6.03
C LEU A 290 18.21 9.00 6.92
N VAL A 291 18.25 7.89 7.65
CA VAL A 291 19.26 7.62 8.68
C VAL A 291 19.83 6.21 8.55
N SER A 292 21.11 6.05 8.83
CA SER A 292 21.82 4.77 8.72
C SER A 292 22.23 4.19 10.08
N SER A 293 22.12 4.97 11.15
CA SER A 293 22.48 4.57 12.50
C SER A 293 21.46 5.05 13.53
N LEU A 294 21.51 4.47 14.73
CA LEU A 294 20.66 4.90 15.85
C LEU A 294 21.03 6.31 16.34
N ASP A 295 22.32 6.70 16.22
CA ASP A 295 22.78 8.05 16.58
C ASP A 295 22.22 9.10 15.62
N GLU A 296 22.24 8.82 14.31
CA GLU A 296 21.61 9.67 13.30
C GLU A 296 20.11 9.75 13.52
N ALA A 297 19.46 8.62 13.88
CA ALA A 297 18.03 8.59 14.17
C ALA A 297 17.67 9.45 15.38
N ALA A 298 18.48 9.43 16.45
CA ALA A 298 18.28 10.29 17.62
C ALA A 298 18.40 11.78 17.24
N ALA A 299 19.44 12.15 16.50
CA ALA A 299 19.60 13.52 16.01
C ALA A 299 18.45 13.96 15.09
N ALA A 300 17.96 13.05 14.23
CA ALA A 300 16.81 13.30 13.35
C ALA A 300 15.52 13.52 14.12
N VAL A 301 15.28 12.75 15.19
CA VAL A 301 14.11 12.92 16.07
C VAL A 301 14.15 14.26 16.80
N ASP A 302 15.33 14.73 17.21
CA ASP A 302 15.49 16.06 17.82
C ASP A 302 15.23 17.18 16.81
N ALA A 303 15.64 16.99 15.56
CA ALA A 303 15.43 17.95 14.48
C ALA A 303 14.00 17.93 13.92
N ALA A 304 13.26 16.83 14.04
CA ALA A 304 11.92 16.65 13.43
C ALA A 304 10.95 17.80 13.73
N PRO A 305 10.85 18.36 14.96
CA PRO A 305 9.95 19.48 15.23
C PRO A 305 10.28 20.79 14.51
N THR A 306 11.47 20.92 13.91
CA THR A 306 11.85 22.11 13.14
C THR A 306 11.26 22.12 11.74
N LEU A 307 10.74 20.98 11.27
CA LEU A 307 10.11 20.88 9.95
C LEU A 307 8.68 21.46 9.99
N ASP A 308 8.37 22.25 8.98
CA ASP A 308 7.03 22.80 8.77
C ASP A 308 6.07 21.66 8.36
N ARG A 309 5.16 21.30 9.24
CA ARG A 309 4.19 20.22 9.05
C ARG A 309 3.29 20.45 7.84
N ALA A 310 2.93 21.69 7.52
CA ALA A 310 2.14 22.02 6.34
C ALA A 310 2.93 21.73 5.05
N ARG A 311 4.25 22.01 5.03
CA ARG A 311 5.12 21.64 3.92
C ARG A 311 5.33 20.15 3.80
N VAL A 312 5.43 19.42 4.93
CA VAL A 312 5.48 17.96 4.94
C VAL A 312 4.23 17.40 4.25
N ARG A 313 3.03 17.85 4.64
CA ARG A 313 1.76 17.47 4.01
C ARG A 313 1.72 17.81 2.52
N ALA A 314 2.09 19.03 2.15
CA ALA A 314 2.08 19.48 0.75
C ALA A 314 2.98 18.63 -0.15
N SER A 315 4.05 18.01 0.39
CA SER A 315 4.91 17.09 -0.35
C SER A 315 4.18 15.81 -0.76
N VAL A 316 3.24 15.35 0.06
CA VAL A 316 2.38 14.17 -0.21
C VAL A 316 1.28 14.52 -1.20
N GLU A 317 0.56 15.62 -1.00
CA GLU A 317 -0.55 16.04 -1.87
C GLU A 317 -0.14 16.09 -3.35
N ARG A 318 1.03 16.63 -3.63
CA ARG A 318 1.54 16.71 -5.01
C ARG A 318 1.92 15.36 -5.61
N ARG A 319 2.31 14.39 -4.80
CA ARG A 319 3.00 13.17 -5.28
C ARG A 319 2.20 11.90 -5.06
N PHE A 320 1.40 11.84 -4.01
CA PHE A 320 0.78 10.62 -3.53
C PHE A 320 -0.73 10.75 -3.24
N ALA A 321 -1.40 11.81 -3.74
CA ALA A 321 -2.86 11.85 -3.72
C ALA A 321 -3.44 10.76 -4.64
N ALA A 322 -4.58 10.18 -4.25
CA ALA A 322 -5.28 9.16 -5.04
C ALA A 322 -5.61 9.66 -6.44
N ASP A 323 -6.02 10.91 -6.58
CA ASP A 323 -6.34 11.52 -7.89
C ASP A 323 -5.17 11.46 -8.87
N ARG A 324 -3.93 11.76 -8.41
CA ARG A 324 -2.72 11.67 -9.24
C ARG A 324 -2.50 10.22 -9.71
N MET A 325 -2.63 9.24 -8.79
CA MET A 325 -2.50 7.82 -9.14
C MET A 325 -3.53 7.40 -10.18
N VAL A 326 -4.78 7.80 -10.02
CA VAL A 326 -5.87 7.49 -10.95
C VAL A 326 -5.60 8.08 -12.33
N GLU A 327 -5.12 9.34 -12.42
CA GLU A 327 -4.76 9.96 -13.70
C GLU A 327 -3.63 9.22 -14.41
N ASP A 328 -2.60 8.78 -13.67
CA ASP A 328 -1.48 8.03 -14.23
C ASP A 328 -1.95 6.67 -14.79
N TYR A 329 -2.82 5.95 -14.07
CA TYR A 329 -3.40 4.70 -14.57
C TYR A 329 -4.32 4.93 -15.78
N LEU A 330 -5.16 5.96 -15.74
CA LEU A 330 -6.04 6.28 -16.87
C LEU A 330 -5.25 6.65 -18.13
N ALA A 331 -4.16 7.40 -17.98
CA ALA A 331 -3.25 7.71 -19.08
C ALA A 331 -2.58 6.43 -19.63
N LEU A 332 -2.16 5.51 -18.75
CA LEU A 332 -1.61 4.22 -19.16
C LEU A 332 -2.66 3.40 -19.93
N TYR A 333 -3.88 3.27 -19.42
CA TYR A 333 -4.94 2.50 -20.08
C TYR A 333 -5.25 3.03 -21.48
N ARG A 334 -5.42 4.35 -21.64
CA ARG A 334 -5.65 4.99 -22.94
C ARG A 334 -4.53 4.74 -23.94
N ARG A 335 -3.29 4.61 -23.48
CA ARG A 335 -2.13 4.29 -24.33
C ARG A 335 -2.17 2.83 -24.79
N LEU A 336 -2.66 1.92 -23.95
CA LEU A 336 -2.70 0.48 -24.23
C LEU A 336 -3.96 0.06 -25.02
N THR A 337 -5.01 0.88 -24.99
CA THR A 337 -6.28 0.67 -25.71
C THR A 337 -6.53 1.81 -26.71
N PRO A 338 -5.66 1.99 -27.73
CA PRO A 338 -5.88 3.03 -28.72
C PRO A 338 -7.24 2.79 -29.41
N ALA A 339 -8.01 3.87 -29.59
CA ALA A 339 -9.26 3.77 -30.32
C ALA A 339 -8.98 3.13 -31.69
N SER A 340 -9.70 2.06 -32.03
CA SER A 340 -9.65 1.49 -33.38
C SER A 340 -9.90 2.62 -34.37
N PRO A 341 -9.04 2.81 -35.39
CA PRO A 341 -9.35 3.73 -36.46
C PRO A 341 -10.68 3.29 -37.09
N GLY A 342 -11.70 4.15 -36.99
CA GLY A 342 -13.01 3.93 -37.56
C GLY A 342 -12.99 3.85 -39.08
#